data_e16d2a1ba9db04399a9a04b4ffc0d865
#
_entry.id   e16d2a1ba9db04399a9a04b4ffc0d865
#
_cell.length_a   1.000
_cell.length_b   1.000
_cell.length_c   1.000
_cell.angle_alpha   90.00
_cell.angle_beta   90.00
_cell.angle_gamma   90.00
#
_symmetry.space_group_name_H-M   'P 1'
#
loop_
_entity.id
_entity.type
_entity.pdbx_description
1 polymer ?
#
loop_
_entity_poly.entity_id
_entity_poly.type
_entity_poly.pdbx_seq_one_letter_code
_entity_poly.pdbx_strand_id
1 'polypeptide(L)'
;PDVIVDAATLTGACVVALGPELIGLFGNDDALKARLRAAGDATGEAVWELPLWRDYDELIKSDIADFKNTGGREGGAITAALFLSKFVGPHPWAHLDIAGPVWAKKDRPIIPKGASGVGVRLLVRMLRDWPT
;
A
#
# COMPACT_ATOMS: atom_id res chain seq x y z
N PRO A 1 6.96 -14.52 10.66
CA PRO A 1 7.71 -13.26 10.44
C PRO A 1 7.47 -12.28 11.59
N ASP A 2 8.43 -11.36 11.82
CA ASP A 2 8.27 -10.32 12.83
C ASP A 2 7.36 -9.20 12.33
N VAL A 3 7.43 -8.91 11.03
CA VAL A 3 6.54 -7.98 10.32
C VAL A 3 6.24 -8.50 8.92
N ILE A 4 5.15 -8.03 8.34
CA ILE A 4 4.78 -8.27 6.95
C ILE A 4 4.65 -6.92 6.25
N VAL A 5 5.34 -6.76 5.12
CA VAL A 5 5.12 -5.64 4.20
C VAL A 5 4.86 -6.21 2.82
N ASP A 6 3.75 -5.87 2.22
CA ASP A 6 3.44 -6.23 0.85
C ASP A 6 3.32 -4.98 -0.04
N ALA A 7 3.62 -5.14 -1.31
CA ALA A 7 3.48 -4.10 -2.32
C ALA A 7 2.78 -4.67 -3.55
N ALA A 8 1.71 -4.02 -3.98
CA ALA A 8 0.95 -4.44 -5.15
C ALA A 8 0.41 -3.24 -5.93
N THR A 9 0.20 -3.43 -7.22
CA THR A 9 -0.58 -2.52 -8.08
C THR A 9 -2.06 -2.83 -7.89
N LEU A 10 -2.54 -2.63 -6.65
CA LEU A 10 -3.76 -3.27 -6.21
C LEU A 10 -5.01 -2.60 -6.80
N THR A 11 -5.09 -1.26 -6.78
CA THR A 11 -6.36 -0.61 -7.09
C THR A 11 -6.25 0.62 -7.99
N GLY A 12 -7.18 0.68 -8.96
CA GLY A 12 -7.45 1.94 -9.67
C GLY A 12 -8.03 3.02 -8.74
N ALA A 13 -8.70 2.63 -7.66
CA ALA A 13 -9.25 3.55 -6.67
C ALA A 13 -8.14 4.35 -5.96
N CYS A 14 -7.01 3.72 -5.64
CA CYS A 14 -5.84 4.41 -5.10
C CYS A 14 -5.29 5.44 -6.09
N VAL A 15 -5.21 5.09 -7.38
CA VAL A 15 -4.78 6.03 -8.44
C VAL A 15 -5.72 7.23 -8.54
N VAL A 16 -7.04 7.02 -8.43
CA VAL A 16 -8.02 8.11 -8.44
C VAL A 16 -7.89 9.01 -7.22
N ALA A 17 -7.63 8.42 -6.04
CA ALA A 17 -7.53 9.17 -4.79
C ALA A 17 -6.21 9.95 -4.66
N LEU A 18 -5.09 9.33 -5.01
CA LEU A 18 -3.74 9.84 -4.72
C LEU A 18 -2.95 10.26 -5.96
N GLY A 19 -3.46 9.96 -7.14
CA GLY A 19 -2.78 10.26 -8.41
C GLY A 19 -1.60 9.32 -8.70
N PRO A 20 -0.74 9.71 -9.67
CA PRO A 20 0.33 8.85 -10.17
C PRO A 20 1.66 9.00 -9.41
N GLU A 21 1.72 9.80 -8.35
CA GLU A 21 2.97 10.15 -7.66
C GLU A 21 3.09 9.51 -6.28
N LEU A 22 1.98 9.23 -5.61
CA LEU A 22 1.94 8.78 -4.24
C LEU A 22 1.63 7.29 -4.13
N ILE A 23 2.31 6.62 -3.21
CA ILE A 23 2.01 5.26 -2.80
C ILE A 23 0.91 5.32 -1.73
N GLY A 24 -0.14 4.52 -1.87
CA GLY A 24 -1.13 4.34 -0.80
C GLY A 24 -0.58 3.44 0.29
N LEU A 25 -0.57 3.91 1.54
CA LEU A 25 -0.12 3.15 2.70
C LEU A 25 -1.31 2.75 3.56
N PHE A 26 -1.44 1.47 3.84
CA PHE A 26 -2.37 0.89 4.80
C PHE A 26 -1.63 0.02 5.80
N GLY A 27 -2.20 -0.23 6.96
CA GLY A 27 -1.58 -1.14 7.92
C GLY A 27 -2.29 -1.17 9.27
N ASN A 28 -1.95 -2.19 10.05
CA ASN A 28 -2.50 -2.42 11.39
C ASN A 28 -1.52 -2.01 12.52
N ASP A 29 -0.31 -1.53 12.17
CA ASP A 29 0.74 -1.17 13.13
C ASP A 29 1.28 0.23 12.81
N ASP A 30 1.12 1.16 13.76
CA ASP A 30 1.49 2.57 13.58
C ASP A 30 3.01 2.77 13.52
N ALA A 31 3.79 1.96 14.25
CA ALA A 31 5.24 2.07 14.24
C ALA A 31 5.81 1.62 12.88
N LEU A 32 5.28 0.54 12.30
CA LEU A 32 5.65 0.08 10.96
C LEU A 32 5.29 1.11 9.89
N LYS A 33 4.07 1.67 9.97
CA LYS A 33 3.63 2.74 9.04
C LYS A 33 4.52 3.98 9.14
N ALA A 34 4.90 4.40 10.36
CA ALA A 34 5.79 5.53 10.56
C ALA A 34 7.18 5.29 9.95
N ARG A 35 7.73 4.09 10.06
CA ARG A 35 9.01 3.71 9.44
C ARG A 35 8.94 3.77 7.90
N LEU A 36 7.86 3.26 7.32
CA LEU A 36 7.64 3.30 5.88
C LEU A 36 7.51 4.75 5.36
N ARG A 37 6.80 5.62 6.09
CA ARG A 37 6.74 7.06 5.75
C ARG A 37 8.12 7.70 5.80
N ALA A 38 8.87 7.52 6.89
CA ALA A 38 10.21 8.08 7.03
C ALA A 38 11.16 7.59 5.91
N ALA A 39 11.08 6.31 5.54
CA ALA A 39 11.85 5.76 4.43
C ALA A 39 11.42 6.34 3.08
N GLY A 40 10.13 6.53 2.87
CA GLY A 40 9.57 7.17 1.68
C GLY A 40 10.06 8.61 1.51
N ASP A 41 9.98 9.40 2.59
CA ASP A 41 10.46 10.78 2.62
C ASP A 41 11.96 10.86 2.32
N ALA A 42 12.77 9.97 2.91
CA ALA A 42 14.21 9.93 2.72
C ALA A 42 14.65 9.51 1.31
N THR A 43 13.79 8.81 0.56
CA THR A 43 14.11 8.26 -0.78
C THR A 43 13.38 8.96 -1.93
N GLY A 44 12.45 9.86 -1.61
CA GLY A 44 11.59 10.51 -2.58
C GLY A 44 10.53 9.57 -3.18
N GLU A 45 10.26 8.43 -2.55
CA GLU A 45 9.15 7.52 -2.86
C GLU A 45 8.02 7.78 -1.86
N ALA A 46 7.35 8.92 -2.03
CA ALA A 46 6.40 9.43 -1.06
C ALA A 46 5.20 8.49 -0.87
N VAL A 47 4.84 8.28 0.39
CA VAL A 47 3.67 7.48 0.77
C VAL A 47 2.61 8.35 1.44
N TRP A 48 1.35 8.00 1.27
CA TRP A 48 0.23 8.65 1.94
C TRP A 48 -0.67 7.63 2.59
N GLU A 49 -0.89 7.79 3.90
CA GLU A 49 -1.69 6.85 4.67
C GLU A 49 -3.17 7.01 4.39
N LEU A 50 -3.84 5.89 4.15
CA LEU A 50 -5.28 5.74 4.03
C LEU A 50 -5.80 4.83 5.15
N PRO A 51 -7.03 5.04 5.65
CA PRO A 51 -7.53 4.31 6.80
C PRO A 51 -7.90 2.86 6.46
N LEU A 52 -7.72 1.95 7.43
CA LEU A 52 -8.40 0.66 7.47
C LEU A 52 -9.72 0.81 8.22
N TRP A 53 -10.77 1.28 7.57
CA TRP A 53 -12.07 1.55 8.18
C TRP A 53 -12.90 0.27 8.32
N ARG A 54 -12.95 -0.27 9.52
CA ARG A 54 -13.51 -1.61 9.79
C ARG A 54 -14.99 -1.78 9.45
N ASP A 55 -15.79 -0.71 9.48
CA ASP A 55 -17.21 -0.79 9.09
C ASP A 55 -17.36 -1.20 7.61
N TYR A 56 -16.33 -0.98 6.78
CA TYR A 56 -16.31 -1.40 5.38
C TYR A 56 -16.05 -2.91 5.20
N ASP A 57 -15.80 -3.66 6.27
CA ASP A 57 -15.79 -5.13 6.21
C ASP A 57 -17.13 -5.68 5.70
N GLU A 58 -18.24 -4.97 5.96
CA GLU A 58 -19.58 -5.33 5.44
C GLU A 58 -19.61 -5.37 3.90
N LEU A 59 -18.82 -4.52 3.23
CA LEU A 59 -18.79 -4.42 1.76
C LEU A 59 -18.14 -5.64 1.10
N ILE A 60 -17.31 -6.37 1.84
CA ILE A 60 -16.62 -7.58 1.36
C ILE A 60 -17.20 -8.88 1.93
N LYS A 61 -18.31 -8.84 2.65
CA LYS A 61 -19.02 -10.04 3.11
C LYS A 61 -19.57 -10.83 1.92
N SER A 62 -19.58 -12.17 2.06
CA SER A 62 -20.10 -13.11 1.08
C SER A 62 -20.98 -14.15 1.75
N ASP A 63 -22.04 -14.58 1.06
CA ASP A 63 -22.91 -15.67 1.52
C ASP A 63 -22.43 -17.04 1.00
N ILE A 64 -21.49 -17.06 0.07
CA ILE A 64 -21.04 -18.27 -0.64
C ILE A 64 -19.51 -18.49 -0.57
N ALA A 65 -18.75 -17.55 -0.03
CA ALA A 65 -17.30 -17.61 0.14
C ALA A 65 -16.91 -16.93 1.45
N ASP A 66 -15.64 -17.07 1.86
CA ASP A 66 -15.14 -16.39 3.07
C ASP A 66 -15.26 -14.87 2.96
N PHE A 67 -14.92 -14.34 1.78
CA PHE A 67 -15.02 -12.91 1.46
C PHE A 67 -15.26 -12.71 -0.04
N LYS A 68 -15.82 -11.53 -0.41
CA LYS A 68 -15.79 -11.04 -1.78
C LYS A 68 -14.41 -10.48 -2.09
N ASN A 69 -13.92 -10.65 -3.32
CA ASN A 69 -12.64 -10.03 -3.74
C ASN A 69 -12.76 -8.52 -3.97
N THR A 70 -13.95 -7.95 -4.05
CA THR A 70 -14.16 -6.52 -4.23
C THR A 70 -15.37 -6.04 -3.45
N GLY A 71 -15.25 -4.88 -2.83
CA GLY A 71 -16.33 -4.22 -2.09
C GLY A 71 -17.14 -3.23 -2.93
N GLY A 72 -16.88 -3.16 -4.24
CA GLY A 72 -17.51 -2.19 -5.12
C GLY A 72 -16.60 -1.00 -5.45
N ARG A 73 -17.19 0.06 -6.03
CA ARG A 73 -16.43 1.23 -6.50
C ARG A 73 -16.03 2.17 -5.37
N GLU A 74 -16.92 2.39 -4.41
CA GLU A 74 -16.74 3.34 -3.31
C GLU A 74 -15.79 2.77 -2.27
N GLY A 75 -14.82 3.58 -1.83
CA GLY A 75 -13.81 3.13 -0.87
C GLY A 75 -12.94 1.96 -1.37
N GLY A 76 -12.83 1.77 -2.69
CA GLY A 76 -12.22 0.57 -3.28
C GLY A 76 -10.80 0.28 -2.81
N ALA A 77 -9.98 1.31 -2.56
CA ALA A 77 -8.63 1.11 -2.01
C ALA A 77 -8.68 0.61 -0.56
N ILE A 78 -9.63 1.09 0.24
CA ILE A 78 -9.81 0.69 1.64
C ILE A 78 -10.33 -0.75 1.71
N THR A 79 -11.36 -1.09 0.92
CA THR A 79 -11.93 -2.45 0.92
C THR A 79 -10.95 -3.50 0.40
N ALA A 80 -10.10 -3.14 -0.57
CA ALA A 80 -9.03 -4.01 -1.04
C ALA A 80 -7.96 -4.25 0.05
N ALA A 81 -7.55 -3.20 0.77
CA ALA A 81 -6.63 -3.34 1.90
C ALA A 81 -7.26 -4.15 3.04
N LEU A 82 -8.55 -3.94 3.33
CA LEU A 82 -9.28 -4.77 4.31
C LEU A 82 -9.31 -6.24 3.89
N PHE A 83 -9.51 -6.54 2.61
CA PHE A 83 -9.42 -7.90 2.10
C PHE A 83 -8.05 -8.52 2.40
N LEU A 84 -6.94 -7.84 2.05
CA LEU A 84 -5.58 -8.33 2.34
C LEU A 84 -5.36 -8.53 3.85
N SER A 85 -5.89 -7.65 4.69
CA SER A 85 -5.74 -7.73 6.14
C SER A 85 -6.32 -9.02 6.76
N LYS A 86 -7.19 -9.74 6.05
CA LYS A 86 -7.75 -11.02 6.53
C LYS A 86 -6.74 -12.17 6.50
N PHE A 87 -5.64 -12.01 5.77
CA PHE A 87 -4.65 -13.07 5.55
C PHE A 87 -3.33 -12.87 6.32
N VAL A 88 -3.18 -11.77 7.06
CA VAL A 88 -1.92 -11.44 7.73
C VAL A 88 -1.80 -11.99 9.16
N GLY A 89 -2.88 -12.51 9.71
CA GLY A 89 -2.89 -13.06 11.07
C GLY A 89 -2.60 -11.99 12.14
N PRO A 90 -1.87 -12.33 13.22
CA PRO A 90 -1.58 -11.42 14.32
C PRO A 90 -0.35 -10.53 14.08
N HIS A 91 0.27 -10.62 12.91
CA HIS A 91 1.53 -9.92 12.64
C HIS A 91 1.32 -8.42 12.39
N PRO A 92 2.28 -7.55 12.81
CA PRO A 92 2.37 -6.20 12.30
C PRO A 92 2.45 -6.22 10.78
N TRP A 93 1.59 -5.45 10.13
CA TRP A 93 1.44 -5.48 8.68
C TRP A 93 1.25 -4.09 8.09
N ALA A 94 1.86 -3.89 6.93
CA ALA A 94 1.60 -2.74 6.07
C ALA A 94 1.49 -3.16 4.60
N HIS A 95 0.56 -2.54 3.90
CA HIS A 95 0.36 -2.66 2.46
C HIS A 95 0.72 -1.36 1.76
N LEU A 96 1.47 -1.48 0.67
CA LEU A 96 1.84 -0.39 -0.24
C LEU A 96 1.09 -0.58 -1.55
N ASP A 97 0.04 0.21 -1.78
CA ASP A 97 -0.62 0.26 -3.09
C ASP A 97 0.19 1.16 -4.03
N ILE A 98 0.97 0.53 -4.91
CA ILE A 98 1.87 1.19 -5.85
C ILE A 98 1.25 1.39 -7.24
N ALA A 99 -0.07 1.20 -7.39
CA ALA A 99 -0.76 1.29 -8.67
C ALA A 99 -0.56 2.63 -9.39
N GLY A 100 -0.46 3.73 -8.62
CA GLY A 100 -0.21 5.06 -9.18
C GLY A 100 1.20 5.24 -9.72
N PRO A 101 2.23 5.14 -8.88
CA PRO A 101 3.60 5.49 -9.24
C PRO A 101 4.39 4.39 -9.98
N VAL A 102 3.83 3.20 -10.17
CA VAL A 102 4.55 2.05 -10.77
C VAL A 102 4.97 2.28 -12.23
N TRP A 103 4.29 3.17 -12.96
CA TRP A 103 4.56 3.41 -14.38
C TRP A 103 4.73 4.87 -14.71
N ALA A 104 5.95 5.27 -15.07
CA ALA A 104 6.28 6.63 -15.52
C ALA A 104 5.84 6.85 -16.97
N LYS A 105 4.97 7.85 -17.21
CA LYS A 105 4.48 8.21 -18.54
C LYS A 105 5.53 8.96 -19.39
N LYS A 106 6.54 9.56 -18.74
CA LYS A 106 7.62 10.33 -19.36
C LYS A 106 8.90 10.17 -18.54
N ASP A 107 10.03 10.49 -19.16
CA ASP A 107 11.31 10.51 -18.46
C ASP A 107 11.34 11.56 -17.34
N ARG A 108 12.00 11.21 -16.25
CA ARG A 108 12.31 12.05 -15.09
C ARG A 108 13.81 11.92 -14.77
N PRO A 109 14.41 12.80 -13.96
CA PRO A 109 15.86 12.79 -13.72
C PRO A 109 16.44 11.44 -13.33
N ILE A 110 15.73 10.64 -12.53
CA ILE A 110 16.20 9.32 -12.04
C ILE A 110 15.25 8.17 -12.37
N ILE A 111 14.17 8.45 -13.07
CA ILE A 111 13.13 7.45 -13.41
C ILE A 111 12.84 7.57 -14.91
N PRO A 112 13.34 6.65 -15.73
CA PRO A 112 13.02 6.64 -17.15
C PRO A 112 11.55 6.30 -17.38
N LYS A 113 11.02 6.65 -18.54
CA LYS A 113 9.69 6.23 -18.99
C LYS A 113 9.59 4.71 -18.95
N GLY A 114 8.49 4.22 -18.38
CA GLY A 114 8.25 2.79 -18.21
C GLY A 114 8.10 2.40 -16.74
N ALA A 115 8.50 1.20 -16.41
CA ALA A 115 8.47 0.70 -15.04
C ALA A 115 9.40 1.53 -14.14
N SER A 116 8.85 2.11 -13.07
CA SER A 116 9.58 3.07 -12.23
C SER A 116 10.52 2.42 -11.20
N GLY A 117 10.29 1.14 -10.85
CA GLY A 117 10.97 0.48 -9.75
C GLY A 117 10.57 1.02 -8.37
N VAL A 118 9.43 1.71 -8.29
CA VAL A 118 8.91 2.28 -7.04
C VAL A 118 8.80 1.22 -5.94
N GLY A 119 9.12 1.61 -4.71
CA GLY A 119 9.16 0.74 -3.53
C GLY A 119 10.54 0.12 -3.27
N VAL A 120 11.40 -0.03 -4.27
CA VAL A 120 12.73 -0.65 -4.09
C VAL A 120 13.60 0.19 -3.14
N ARG A 121 13.74 1.48 -3.40
CA ARG A 121 14.55 2.39 -2.56
C ARG A 121 13.97 2.53 -1.17
N LEU A 122 12.64 2.68 -1.09
CA LEU A 122 11.90 2.77 0.17
C LEU A 122 12.14 1.54 1.05
N LEU A 123 11.92 0.34 0.52
CA LEU A 123 12.07 -0.89 1.29
C LEU A 123 13.52 -1.14 1.70
N VAL A 124 14.49 -0.88 0.81
CA VAL A 124 15.92 -0.96 1.16
C VAL A 124 16.27 0.02 2.27
N ARG A 125 15.74 1.25 2.22
CA ARG A 125 15.98 2.24 3.25
C ARG A 125 15.35 1.84 4.58
N MET A 126 14.10 1.39 4.58
CA MET A 126 13.41 0.89 5.77
C MET A 126 14.19 -0.24 6.45
N LEU A 127 14.72 -1.20 5.65
CA LEU A 127 15.50 -2.33 6.19
C LEU A 127 16.85 -1.88 6.75
N ARG A 128 17.53 -0.91 6.12
CA ARG A 128 18.79 -0.36 6.64
C ARG A 128 18.63 0.39 7.96
N ASP A 129 17.50 1.04 8.12
CA ASP A 129 17.17 1.80 9.33
C ASP A 129 16.42 0.93 10.38
N TRP A 130 16.33 -0.38 10.14
CA TRP A 130 15.67 -1.29 11.08
C TRP A 130 16.50 -1.39 12.36
N PRO A 131 15.89 -1.20 13.55
CA PRO A 131 16.61 -1.35 14.80
C PRO A 131 17.07 -2.80 14.99
N THR A 132 18.34 -2.96 15.29
CA THR A 132 18.97 -4.24 15.66
C THR A 132 18.65 -4.58 17.10
#